data_7bd56c9fea4e35d9cbd62adb4f7aec66
#
_entry.id   7bd56c9fea4e35d9cbd62adb4f7aec66
#
_cell.length_a   1.000
_cell.length_b   1.000
_cell.length_c   1.000
_cell.angle_alpha   90.00
_cell.angle_beta   90.00
_cell.angle_gamma   90.00
#
_symmetry.space_group_name_H-M   'P 1'
#
loop_
_entity.id
_entity.type
_entity.pdbx_description
1 polymer ?
#
loop_
_entity_poly.entity_id
_entity_poly.type
_entity_poly.pdbx_seq_one_letter_code
_entity_poly.pdbx_strand_id
1 'polypeptide(L)'
;MKGLFITMEGPDGAGKTTVINQLIPLLQKHALVDIVSTREPGGSRIAEDIRKVILDVNNTEMDERTEAILYAAGRRQHLKDRILPNLEKGNILSSLIYRQYK
;
A
#
# COMPACT_ATOMS: atom_id res chain seq x y z
N MET A 1 11.90 11.95 -15.63
CA MET A 1 10.80 11.09 -16.10
C MET A 1 9.95 10.70 -14.90
N LYS A 2 8.64 10.86 -15.03
CA LYS A 2 7.73 10.48 -13.95
C LYS A 2 7.64 8.96 -13.82
N GLY A 3 7.57 8.47 -12.62
CA GLY A 3 7.42 7.05 -12.36
C GLY A 3 6.02 6.53 -12.64
N LEU A 4 5.82 5.26 -12.38
CA LEU A 4 4.54 4.56 -12.58
C LEU A 4 4.08 3.97 -11.25
N PHE A 5 2.81 4.15 -10.94
CA PHE A 5 2.19 3.58 -9.75
C PHE A 5 1.18 2.50 -10.14
N ILE A 6 1.46 1.27 -9.72
CA ILE A 6 0.62 0.11 -10.02
C ILE A 6 -0.04 -0.38 -8.73
N THR A 7 -1.34 -0.55 -8.73
CA THR A 7 -2.08 -1.06 -7.58
C THR A 7 -2.71 -2.41 -7.87
N MET A 8 -2.72 -3.28 -6.84
CA MET A 8 -3.49 -4.52 -6.84
C MET A 8 -4.48 -4.46 -5.70
N GLU A 9 -5.75 -4.51 -6.03
CA GLU A 9 -6.85 -4.42 -5.07
C GLU A 9 -7.64 -5.71 -5.04
N GLY A 10 -8.24 -6.01 -3.90
CA GLY A 10 -9.12 -7.16 -3.73
C GLY A 10 -9.16 -7.61 -2.28
N PRO A 11 -10.11 -8.51 -1.96
CA PRO A 11 -10.18 -9.08 -0.61
C PRO A 11 -9.00 -10.00 -0.33
N ASP A 12 -8.74 -10.24 0.96
CA ASP A 12 -7.77 -11.24 1.37
C ASP A 12 -8.12 -12.60 0.77
N GLY A 13 -7.09 -13.34 0.35
CA GLY A 13 -7.27 -14.65 -0.27
C GLY A 13 -7.56 -14.61 -1.77
N ALA A 14 -7.56 -13.44 -2.39
CA ALA A 14 -7.77 -13.31 -3.85
C ALA A 14 -6.51 -13.57 -4.69
N GLY A 15 -5.38 -13.92 -4.06
CA GLY A 15 -4.14 -14.22 -4.78
C GLY A 15 -3.31 -13.01 -5.15
N LYS A 16 -3.57 -11.83 -4.59
CA LYS A 16 -2.83 -10.59 -4.88
C LYS A 16 -1.33 -10.74 -4.66
N THR A 17 -0.93 -11.25 -3.51
CA THR A 17 0.47 -11.42 -3.15
C THR A 17 1.17 -12.38 -4.11
N THR A 18 0.52 -13.47 -4.50
CA THR A 18 1.07 -14.43 -5.45
C THR A 18 1.33 -13.79 -6.80
N VAL A 19 0.36 -13.02 -7.31
CA VAL A 19 0.49 -12.32 -8.61
C VAL A 19 1.65 -11.31 -8.55
N ILE A 20 1.72 -10.51 -7.50
CA ILE A 20 2.79 -9.51 -7.33
C ILE A 20 4.16 -10.18 -7.24
N ASN A 21 4.30 -11.26 -6.49
CA ASN A 21 5.57 -11.96 -6.33
C ASN A 21 6.06 -12.58 -7.64
N GLN A 22 5.18 -12.89 -8.57
CA GLN A 22 5.54 -13.36 -9.90
C GLN A 22 5.81 -12.22 -10.87
N LEU A 23 5.06 -11.14 -10.76
CA LEU A 23 5.14 -10.01 -11.68
C LEU A 23 6.39 -9.14 -11.48
N ILE A 24 6.75 -8.85 -10.22
CA ILE A 24 7.87 -7.94 -9.93
C ILE A 24 9.19 -8.42 -10.52
N PRO A 25 9.60 -9.69 -10.36
CA PRO A 25 10.84 -10.17 -10.99
C PRO A 25 10.85 -10.05 -12.51
N LEU A 26 9.70 -10.24 -13.16
CA LEU A 26 9.59 -10.08 -14.61
C LEU A 26 9.76 -8.61 -15.01
N LEU A 27 9.16 -7.69 -14.27
CA LEU A 27 9.30 -6.25 -14.53
C LEU A 27 10.73 -5.79 -14.29
N GLN A 28 11.40 -6.31 -13.28
CA GLN A 28 12.78 -5.93 -12.96
C GLN A 28 13.76 -6.31 -14.07
N LYS A 29 13.52 -7.41 -14.78
CA LYS A 29 14.35 -7.83 -15.91
C LYS A 29 14.35 -6.81 -17.04
N HIS A 30 13.28 -6.05 -17.20
CA HIS A 30 13.10 -5.14 -18.33
C HIS A 30 13.11 -3.68 -17.92
N ALA A 31 13.12 -3.38 -16.63
CA ALA A 31 13.07 -2.01 -16.13
C ALA A 31 14.50 -1.43 -16.03
N LEU A 32 14.62 -0.16 -16.41
CA LEU A 32 15.83 0.64 -16.23
C LEU A 32 15.78 1.45 -14.92
N VAL A 33 14.76 1.25 -14.11
CA VAL A 33 14.52 1.97 -12.86
C VAL A 33 14.19 0.97 -11.76
N ASP A 34 14.26 1.43 -10.51
CA ASP A 34 13.92 0.60 -9.37
C ASP A 34 12.43 0.34 -9.29
N ILE A 35 12.07 -0.86 -8.85
CA ILE A 35 10.69 -1.24 -8.55
C ILE A 35 10.56 -1.38 -7.04
N VAL A 36 9.69 -0.58 -6.45
CA VAL A 36 9.48 -0.52 -5.00
C VAL A 36 8.11 -1.10 -4.67
N SER A 37 8.10 -2.12 -3.82
CA SER A 37 6.85 -2.71 -3.32
C SER A 37 6.40 -2.00 -2.05
N THR A 38 5.11 -1.73 -1.96
CA THR A 38 4.49 -1.13 -0.78
C THR A 38 3.09 -1.69 -0.56
N ARG A 39 2.39 -1.20 0.42
CA ARG A 39 1.03 -1.69 0.74
C ARG A 39 0.18 -0.61 1.37
N GLU A 40 -1.13 -0.77 1.29
CA GLU A 40 -2.12 0.04 2.01
C GLU A 40 -3.18 -0.88 2.65
N PRO A 41 -3.62 -0.60 3.89
CA PRO A 41 -3.13 0.45 4.77
C PRO A 41 -1.70 0.17 5.23
N GLY A 42 -0.92 1.23 5.45
CA GLY A 42 0.49 1.13 5.85
C GLY A 42 1.43 1.70 4.81
N GLY A 43 2.62 1.13 4.69
CA GLY A 43 3.59 1.46 3.65
C GLY A 43 4.71 2.42 4.08
N SER A 44 4.58 3.09 5.21
CA SER A 44 5.62 3.91 5.81
C SER A 44 5.50 3.81 7.34
N ARG A 45 6.50 4.30 8.09
CA ARG A 45 6.54 4.09 9.54
C ARG A 45 5.26 4.56 10.24
N ILE A 46 4.86 5.80 10.02
CA ILE A 46 3.64 6.33 10.65
C ILE A 46 2.39 5.65 10.11
N ALA A 47 2.33 5.41 8.80
CA ALA A 47 1.20 4.72 8.19
C ALA A 47 1.07 3.28 8.70
N GLU A 48 2.18 2.60 8.99
CA GLU A 48 2.15 1.27 9.62
C GLU A 48 1.62 1.33 11.06
N ASP A 49 1.94 2.38 11.82
CA ASP A 49 1.38 2.56 13.15
C ASP A 49 -0.14 2.78 13.09
N ILE A 50 -0.60 3.56 12.13
CA ILE A 50 -2.05 3.75 11.89
C ILE A 50 -2.68 2.40 11.51
N ARG A 51 -2.04 1.61 10.65
CA ARG A 51 -2.50 0.27 10.29
C ARG A 51 -2.71 -0.60 11.52
N LYS A 52 -1.78 -0.58 12.47
CA LYS A 52 -1.90 -1.37 13.70
C LYS A 52 -3.16 -1.04 14.48
N VAL A 53 -3.51 0.25 14.56
CA VAL A 53 -4.75 0.68 15.23
C VAL A 53 -5.97 0.15 14.49
N ILE A 54 -5.99 0.26 13.17
CA ILE A 54 -7.13 -0.18 12.34
C ILE A 54 -7.36 -1.68 12.46
N LEU A 55 -6.28 -2.47 12.44
CA LEU A 55 -6.35 -3.93 12.37
C LEU A 55 -6.35 -4.61 13.74
N ASP A 56 -6.22 -3.87 14.83
CA ASP A 56 -6.20 -4.43 16.17
C ASP A 56 -7.58 -5.01 16.51
N VAL A 57 -7.63 -6.32 16.69
CA VAL A 57 -8.88 -7.05 17.01
C VAL A 57 -9.48 -6.66 18.36
N ASN A 58 -8.69 -6.03 19.23
CA ASN A 58 -9.16 -5.55 20.53
C ASN A 58 -9.89 -4.21 20.44
N ASN A 59 -9.79 -3.50 19.34
CA ASN A 59 -10.45 -2.21 19.12
C ASN A 59 -11.90 -2.42 18.65
N THR A 60 -12.69 -3.13 19.44
CA THR A 60 -14.06 -3.51 19.07
C THR A 60 -15.05 -2.34 19.12
N GLU A 61 -14.73 -1.29 19.87
CA GLU A 61 -15.54 -0.08 20.00
C GLU A 61 -15.21 1.00 18.97
N MET A 62 -14.34 0.69 18.01
CA MET A 62 -13.98 1.67 16.97
C MET A 62 -15.19 2.04 16.12
N ASP A 63 -15.47 3.32 16.08
CA ASP A 63 -16.53 3.91 15.27
C ASP A 63 -16.18 3.80 13.78
N GLU A 64 -17.18 3.55 12.94
CA GLU A 64 -16.97 3.39 11.49
C GLU A 64 -16.37 4.63 10.83
N ARG A 65 -16.79 5.81 11.27
CA ARG A 65 -16.25 7.08 10.76
C ARG A 65 -14.80 7.29 11.18
N THR A 66 -14.48 6.92 12.42
CA THR A 66 -13.10 6.94 12.91
C THR A 66 -12.23 6.03 12.07
N GLU A 67 -12.68 4.83 11.76
CA GLU A 67 -11.97 3.89 10.91
C GLU A 67 -11.70 4.48 9.53
N ALA A 68 -12.73 5.06 8.90
CA ALA A 68 -12.60 5.69 7.59
C ALA A 68 -11.58 6.83 7.61
N ILE A 69 -11.57 7.65 8.65
CA ILE A 69 -10.61 8.76 8.80
C ILE A 69 -9.20 8.22 9.01
N LEU A 70 -9.04 7.14 9.77
CA LEU A 70 -7.74 6.51 9.97
C LEU A 70 -7.18 5.95 8.65
N TYR A 71 -8.02 5.33 7.81
CA TYR A 71 -7.60 4.90 6.48
C TYR A 71 -7.12 6.09 5.63
N ALA A 72 -7.87 7.18 5.64
CA ALA A 72 -7.51 8.39 4.89
C ALA A 72 -6.19 8.99 5.42
N ALA A 73 -6.01 9.04 6.74
CA ALA A 73 -4.79 9.55 7.34
C ALA A 73 -3.57 8.68 6.98
N GLY A 74 -3.72 7.37 7.04
CA GLY A 74 -2.67 6.43 6.66
C GLY A 74 -2.28 6.57 5.19
N ARG A 75 -3.27 6.71 4.32
CA ARG A 75 -3.03 6.93 2.88
C ARG A 75 -2.30 8.23 2.62
N ARG A 76 -2.68 9.31 3.27
CA ARG A 76 -2.00 10.61 3.12
C ARG A 76 -0.53 10.53 3.54
N GLN A 77 -0.27 9.87 4.68
CA GLN A 77 1.09 9.72 5.17
C GLN A 77 1.93 8.86 4.23
N HIS A 78 1.37 7.76 3.77
CA HIS A 78 2.00 6.86 2.80
C HIS A 78 2.32 7.59 1.48
N LEU A 79 1.37 8.37 0.99
CA LEU A 79 1.55 9.15 -0.23
C LEU A 79 2.75 10.10 -0.12
N LYS A 80 2.82 10.84 0.99
CA LYS A 80 3.90 11.81 1.23
C LYS A 80 5.25 11.14 1.43
N ASP A 81 5.29 10.06 2.23
CA ASP A 81 6.55 9.47 2.66
C ASP A 81 7.18 8.56 1.61
N ARG A 82 6.37 7.88 0.82
CA ARG A 82 6.89 6.81 -0.05
C ARG A 82 6.46 6.93 -1.51
N ILE A 83 5.20 7.20 -1.76
CA ILE A 83 4.68 7.18 -3.13
C ILE A 83 5.25 8.34 -3.94
N LEU A 84 5.02 9.57 -3.50
CA LEU A 84 5.46 10.75 -4.24
C LEU A 84 6.98 10.82 -4.42
N PRO A 85 7.81 10.57 -3.37
CA PRO A 85 9.26 10.61 -3.56
C PRO A 85 9.77 9.60 -4.58
N ASN A 86 9.20 8.38 -4.62
CA ASN A 86 9.61 7.37 -5.58
C ASN A 86 9.16 7.72 -7.00
N LEU A 87 7.96 8.27 -7.16
CA LEU A 87 7.47 8.70 -8.47
C LEU A 87 8.30 9.86 -9.01
N GLU A 88 8.72 10.79 -8.17
CA GLU A 88 9.59 11.90 -8.57
C GLU A 88 10.95 11.42 -9.06
N LYS A 89 11.47 10.33 -8.47
CA LYS A 89 12.73 9.70 -8.92
C LYS A 89 12.58 8.90 -10.20
N GLY A 90 11.36 8.74 -10.72
CA GLY A 90 11.08 7.93 -11.90
C GLY A 90 10.96 6.44 -11.61
N ASN A 91 10.86 6.04 -10.34
CA ASN A 91 10.72 4.64 -9.97
C ASN A 91 9.32 4.11 -10.22
N ILE A 92 9.20 2.79 -10.32
CA ILE A 92 7.91 2.10 -10.40
C ILE A 92 7.53 1.64 -9.00
N LEU A 93 6.33 2.01 -8.55
CA LEU A 93 5.76 1.53 -7.29
C LEU A 93 4.68 0.50 -7.57
N SER A 94 4.75 -0.61 -6.86
CA SER A 94 3.69 -1.61 -6.83
C SER A 94 3.10 -1.65 -5.44
N SER A 95 1.81 -1.38 -5.31
CA SER A 95 1.12 -1.35 -4.02
C SER A 95 0.06 -2.43 -3.93
N LEU A 96 0.07 -3.15 -2.81
CA LEU A 96 -1.02 -4.02 -2.41
C LEU A 96 -2.01 -3.21 -1.56
N ILE A 97 -3.27 -3.24 -1.95
CA ILE A 97 -4.34 -2.60 -1.19
C ILE A 97 -5.21 -3.69 -0.59
N TYR A 98 -5.19 -3.78 0.72
CA TYR A 98 -5.97 -4.76 1.47
C TYR A 98 -7.33 -4.16 1.79
N ARG A 99 -8.38 -4.82 1.34
CA ARG A 99 -9.75 -4.46 1.69
C ARG A 99 -10.25 -5.42 2.75
N GLN A 100 -10.78 -4.86 3.81
CA GLN A 100 -11.51 -5.63 4.82
C GLN A 100 -13.00 -5.45 4.59
N TYR A 101 -13.68 -6.56 4.43
CA TYR A 101 -15.13 -6.58 4.40
C TYR A 101 -15.61 -6.98 5.80
N LYS A 102 -16.30 -6.09 6.43
CA LYS A 102 -16.99 -6.39 7.68
C LYS A 102 -18.39 -6.87 7.41
#